data_aaa8d241d3969dd527c6a2d9adc13dbe
#
_entry.id   aaa8d241d3969dd527c6a2d9adc13dbe
#
_cell.length_a   1.000
_cell.length_b   1.000
_cell.length_c   1.000
_cell.angle_alpha   90.00
_cell.angle_beta   90.00
_cell.angle_gamma   90.00
#
_symmetry.space_group_name_H-M   'P 1'
#
loop_
_entity.id
_entity.type
_entity.pdbx_description
1 polymer ?
#
loop_
_entity_poly.entity_id
_entity_poly.type
_entity_poly.pdbx_seq_one_letter_code
_entity_poly.pdbx_strand_id
1 'polypeptide(L)'
;IKARVLSAVTCTALLLSATALPVSAAGFSDVDSDATVSWAKASIDKMTDAGYIKGYEDGTFRPQKSISKIECLILMSRMLGYEDKKFADVASAAKNAYKTTAAKYNSTYSGELSYLLYTGVLKEDDLVDYASSANANVQLLRYQAAMLMAKLLGSDSEAKAYSVSTPSYADDASIPSAAKNYVEYVSANSIMNGMDKTADGKAQFSPMTTLTRAQMATLLARMMDKLNTSYTGGTVESASSSSITVDGAKIGISNDTVVFIDGKSAKASSISEGYTLSALVANGKAYVIDAAEPQEEITLYGVVVRKSESGDGQKITIADYENQDNTATYTLRDDCGVYVKGAKGSLGDIMANDFIKLVLSGSKVKTIETADKNIEIKGTIVSTEYDDNDNVYLNIKNDETGKEEQYTVSRKGASVTRDGDDAEFSDLAAGDTVTVKLVYGKVSSVTATGKTESFTGLLKEIIISSNPAITVTIDGKDYTYKISAKAKIYIADKESTIYDLRPNVTVSGKLDSEAVKSLSTSTVPLNEKGELTGTATGKNTTYKVINVQDESGNTYSVYYNNNTKFFTSNGSTASVKNISDGTSLSITGGSKNGVFEATIIIIK
;
A
#
# COMPACT_ATOMS: atom_id res chain seq x y z
N ILE A 1 -0.19 -5.28 28.18
CA ILE A 1 -0.24 -3.89 27.74
C ILE A 1 -1.32 -3.85 26.67
N LYS A 2 -2.51 -3.28 27.02
CA LYS A 2 -3.67 -3.27 26.12
C LYS A 2 -3.52 -2.11 25.14
N ALA A 3 -3.18 -2.39 23.90
CA ALA A 3 -3.34 -1.45 22.81
C ALA A 3 -4.86 -1.28 22.55
N ARG A 4 -5.39 -0.09 22.71
CA ARG A 4 -6.74 0.26 22.29
C ARG A 4 -6.63 0.85 20.89
N VAL A 5 -7.01 0.06 19.91
CA VAL A 5 -7.29 0.56 18.56
C VAL A 5 -8.59 1.36 18.63
N LEU A 6 -8.54 2.65 18.29
CA LEU A 6 -9.76 3.42 18.05
C LEU A 6 -10.48 2.81 16.85
N SER A 7 -11.67 2.27 17.07
CA SER A 7 -12.51 1.76 15.97
C SER A 7 -13.07 2.93 15.18
N ALA A 8 -12.82 2.92 13.88
CA ALA A 8 -13.49 3.80 12.94
C ALA A 8 -14.99 3.48 12.94
N VAL A 9 -15.78 4.35 13.57
CA VAL A 9 -17.24 4.27 13.54
C VAL A 9 -17.73 4.92 12.27
N THR A 10 -18.18 4.12 11.33
CA THR A 10 -19.03 4.60 10.23
C THR A 10 -20.33 5.14 10.82
N CYS A 11 -20.47 6.46 10.84
CA CYS A 11 -21.67 7.15 11.29
C CYS A 11 -22.81 6.91 10.31
N THR A 12 -23.66 5.89 10.59
CA THR A 12 -25.01 5.86 10.07
C THR A 12 -25.85 6.84 10.90
N ALA A 13 -26.27 7.93 10.29
CA ALA A 13 -27.12 8.93 10.91
C ALA A 13 -28.47 8.32 11.31
N LEU A 14 -28.64 8.00 12.59
CA LEU A 14 -29.96 7.88 13.20
C LEU A 14 -30.33 9.24 13.75
N LEU A 15 -31.24 9.94 13.06
CA LEU A 15 -31.96 11.08 13.55
C LEU A 15 -32.83 10.66 14.74
N LEU A 16 -32.30 10.74 15.95
CA LEU A 16 -33.14 10.90 17.14
C LEU A 16 -33.20 12.41 17.44
N SER A 17 -34.35 12.99 17.14
CA SER A 17 -34.72 14.32 17.60
C SER A 17 -34.83 14.35 19.13
N ALA A 18 -33.71 14.63 19.81
CA ALA A 18 -33.78 15.17 21.14
C ALA A 18 -34.22 16.62 20.98
N THR A 19 -35.43 16.93 21.39
CA THR A 19 -35.90 18.30 21.58
C THR A 19 -35.05 18.92 22.69
N ALA A 20 -33.92 19.55 22.30
CA ALA A 20 -33.30 20.54 23.15
C ALA A 20 -34.31 21.67 23.28
N LEU A 21 -34.86 21.84 24.45
CA LEU A 21 -35.60 23.05 24.78
C LEU A 21 -34.65 24.23 24.48
N PRO A 22 -35.07 25.22 23.67
CA PRO A 22 -34.27 26.40 23.50
C PRO A 22 -34.10 27.01 24.90
N VAL A 23 -32.90 27.04 25.41
CA VAL A 23 -32.55 28.01 26.45
C VAL A 23 -32.73 29.34 25.75
N SER A 24 -33.85 29.98 26.01
CA SER A 24 -34.12 31.35 25.54
C SER A 24 -32.90 32.16 25.91
N ALA A 25 -32.30 32.80 24.93
CA ALA A 25 -31.25 33.80 25.12
C ALA A 25 -31.87 35.01 25.77
N ALA A 26 -32.16 34.91 27.05
CA ALA A 26 -32.33 36.09 27.91
C ALA A 26 -30.93 36.65 28.05
N GLY A 27 -30.66 37.78 27.45
CA GLY A 27 -29.40 38.49 27.55
C GLY A 27 -29.07 38.71 29.04
N PHE A 28 -27.79 38.82 29.35
CA PHE A 28 -27.34 39.11 30.71
C PHE A 28 -27.70 40.55 31.10
N SER A 29 -28.42 40.70 32.21
CA SER A 29 -28.91 42.02 32.64
C SER A 29 -27.81 43.06 32.85
N ASP A 30 -26.63 42.63 33.26
CA ASP A 30 -25.46 43.47 33.49
C ASP A 30 -24.62 43.75 32.22
N VAL A 31 -24.97 43.10 31.10
CA VAL A 31 -24.42 43.40 29.78
C VAL A 31 -25.37 44.30 29.00
N ASP A 32 -26.67 43.97 29.07
CA ASP A 32 -27.71 44.70 28.32
C ASP A 32 -27.92 46.13 28.84
N SER A 33 -27.73 46.33 30.14
CA SER A 33 -27.92 47.63 30.80
C SER A 33 -26.67 48.50 30.90
N ASP A 34 -25.47 47.95 30.66
CA ASP A 34 -24.21 48.68 30.80
C ASP A 34 -23.63 49.10 29.44
N ALA A 35 -23.80 50.39 29.10
CA ALA A 35 -23.27 50.96 27.88
C ALA A 35 -21.74 50.85 27.73
N THR A 36 -21.00 50.72 28.87
CA THR A 36 -19.53 50.63 28.85
C THR A 36 -19.04 49.28 28.33
N VAL A 37 -19.90 48.27 28.25
CA VAL A 37 -19.58 46.93 27.73
C VAL A 37 -20.33 46.58 26.44
N SER A 38 -21.11 47.52 25.87
CA SER A 38 -21.88 47.33 24.65
C SER A 38 -21.03 46.83 23.45
N TRP A 39 -19.77 47.25 23.40
CA TRP A 39 -18.79 46.77 22.38
C TRP A 39 -18.52 45.26 22.42
N ALA A 40 -18.71 44.60 23.58
CA ALA A 40 -18.46 43.19 23.78
C ALA A 40 -19.73 42.34 23.64
N LYS A 41 -20.94 42.96 23.65
CA LYS A 41 -22.22 42.25 23.71
C LYS A 41 -22.31 41.16 22.61
N ALA A 42 -22.08 41.48 21.36
CA ALA A 42 -22.15 40.49 20.27
C ALA A 42 -21.19 39.33 20.45
N SER A 43 -20.01 39.55 21.04
CA SER A 43 -19.05 38.52 21.33
C SER A 43 -19.47 37.66 22.52
N ILE A 44 -20.03 38.26 23.56
CA ILE A 44 -20.56 37.59 24.74
C ILE A 44 -21.71 36.65 24.31
N ASP A 45 -22.68 37.19 23.55
CA ASP A 45 -23.83 36.43 23.03
C ASP A 45 -23.33 35.24 22.19
N LYS A 46 -22.43 35.47 21.22
CA LYS A 46 -21.84 34.44 20.36
C LYS A 46 -21.17 33.31 21.16
N MET A 47 -20.38 33.66 22.19
CA MET A 47 -19.65 32.69 22.99
C MET A 47 -20.54 31.95 23.98
N THR A 48 -21.62 32.58 24.42
CA THR A 48 -22.62 31.96 25.32
C THR A 48 -23.53 31.02 24.54
N ASP A 49 -24.02 31.42 23.38
CA ASP A 49 -24.83 30.58 22.48
C ASP A 49 -24.07 29.34 22.03
N ALA A 50 -22.78 29.46 21.81
CA ALA A 50 -21.89 28.35 21.50
C ALA A 50 -21.56 27.47 22.72
N GLY A 51 -21.98 27.86 23.93
CA GLY A 51 -21.73 27.10 25.16
C GLY A 51 -20.32 27.18 25.72
N TYR A 52 -19.43 27.98 25.12
CA TYR A 52 -18.03 28.05 25.54
C TYR A 52 -17.86 28.85 26.86
N ILE A 53 -18.60 29.95 27.01
CA ILE A 53 -18.59 30.75 28.23
C ILE A 53 -19.99 30.77 28.85
N LYS A 54 -20.10 30.66 30.15
CA LYS A 54 -21.38 30.65 30.85
C LYS A 54 -21.50 31.87 31.76
N GLY A 55 -22.72 32.34 31.98
CA GLY A 55 -23.03 33.30 33.02
C GLY A 55 -22.97 32.68 34.42
N TYR A 56 -23.18 33.49 35.41
CA TYR A 56 -23.29 33.08 36.81
C TYR A 56 -24.72 32.63 37.11
N GLU A 57 -24.92 31.88 38.19
CA GLU A 57 -26.22 31.38 38.65
C GLU A 57 -27.24 32.49 38.94
N ASP A 58 -26.75 33.71 39.27
CA ASP A 58 -27.57 34.89 39.50
C ASP A 58 -28.03 35.60 38.21
N GLY A 59 -27.77 35.01 37.05
CA GLY A 59 -28.17 35.53 35.73
C GLY A 59 -27.27 36.68 35.25
N THR A 60 -26.14 36.95 35.88
CA THR A 60 -25.18 37.95 35.44
C THR A 60 -24.03 37.35 34.63
N PHE A 61 -23.37 38.16 33.81
CA PHE A 61 -22.13 37.79 33.09
C PHE A 61 -20.89 38.29 33.82
N ARG A 62 -20.97 39.37 34.57
CA ARG A 62 -19.89 40.09 35.23
C ARG A 62 -18.79 40.52 34.28
N PRO A 63 -19.10 41.31 33.27
CA PRO A 63 -18.22 41.63 32.13
C PRO A 63 -16.91 42.30 32.54
N GLN A 64 -16.92 43.11 33.62
CA GLN A 64 -15.75 43.83 34.12
C GLN A 64 -14.89 43.00 35.08
N LYS A 65 -15.36 41.82 35.50
CA LYS A 65 -14.56 40.95 36.37
C LYS A 65 -13.33 40.41 35.61
N SER A 66 -12.14 40.56 36.22
CA SER A 66 -10.92 39.96 35.68
C SER A 66 -11.02 38.44 35.64
N ILE A 67 -10.53 37.83 34.54
CA ILE A 67 -10.45 36.38 34.38
C ILE A 67 -9.17 35.85 35.03
N SER A 68 -9.25 34.68 35.66
CA SER A 68 -8.07 33.99 36.19
C SER A 68 -7.36 33.16 35.10
N LYS A 69 -6.11 32.78 35.37
CA LYS A 69 -5.32 31.93 34.52
C LYS A 69 -6.02 30.59 34.23
N ILE A 70 -6.52 29.92 35.29
CA ILE A 70 -7.19 28.62 35.12
C ILE A 70 -8.51 28.75 34.35
N GLU A 71 -9.30 29.82 34.57
CA GLU A 71 -10.52 30.06 33.79
C GLU A 71 -10.21 30.18 32.28
N CYS A 72 -9.11 30.84 31.92
CA CYS A 72 -8.66 30.91 30.54
C CYS A 72 -8.36 29.49 29.95
N LEU A 73 -7.64 28.65 30.69
CA LEU A 73 -7.33 27.29 30.22
C LEU A 73 -8.60 26.43 30.05
N ILE A 74 -9.57 26.55 30.95
CA ILE A 74 -10.87 25.88 30.81
C ILE A 74 -11.57 26.32 29.51
N LEU A 75 -11.61 27.61 29.25
CA LEU A 75 -12.22 28.13 28.01
C LEU A 75 -11.48 27.67 26.75
N MET A 76 -10.16 27.61 26.80
CA MET A 76 -9.35 27.08 25.68
C MET A 76 -9.65 25.60 25.41
N SER A 77 -9.77 24.75 26.44
CA SER A 77 -10.12 23.33 26.26
C SER A 77 -11.50 23.14 25.64
N ARG A 78 -12.48 23.97 26.04
CA ARG A 78 -13.83 23.98 25.44
C ARG A 78 -13.79 24.40 23.98
N MET A 79 -13.03 25.44 23.64
CA MET A 79 -12.86 25.90 22.25
C MET A 79 -12.33 24.80 21.33
N LEU A 80 -11.56 23.85 21.85
CA LEU A 80 -11.07 22.66 21.14
C LEU A 80 -12.00 21.46 21.24
N GLY A 81 -13.17 21.60 21.88
CA GLY A 81 -14.20 20.58 21.92
C GLY A 81 -14.16 19.63 23.11
N TYR A 82 -13.48 19.96 24.22
CA TYR A 82 -13.38 19.08 25.40
C TYR A 82 -14.73 18.59 25.94
N GLU A 83 -15.77 19.45 25.93
CA GLU A 83 -17.13 19.10 26.37
C GLU A 83 -18.03 18.62 25.21
N ASP A 84 -17.57 18.64 23.94
CA ASP A 84 -18.35 18.21 22.78
C ASP A 84 -18.27 16.69 22.62
N LYS A 85 -19.42 16.06 22.50
CA LYS A 85 -19.54 14.60 22.30
C LYS A 85 -18.80 14.09 21.05
N LYS A 86 -18.63 14.94 20.03
CA LYS A 86 -17.87 14.60 18.82
C LYS A 86 -16.40 14.32 19.10
N PHE A 87 -15.85 14.90 20.18
CA PHE A 87 -14.46 14.74 20.58
C PHE A 87 -14.28 13.89 21.85
N ALA A 88 -15.29 13.10 22.22
CA ALA A 88 -15.26 12.27 23.44
C ALA A 88 -14.09 11.27 23.45
N ASP A 89 -13.71 10.73 22.28
CA ASP A 89 -12.57 9.83 22.16
C ASP A 89 -11.26 10.55 22.43
N VAL A 90 -11.07 11.78 21.90
CA VAL A 90 -9.91 12.62 22.18
C VAL A 90 -9.83 12.93 23.67
N ALA A 91 -10.96 13.29 24.30
CA ALA A 91 -11.02 13.58 25.74
C ALA A 91 -10.69 12.34 26.59
N SER A 92 -11.15 11.16 26.17
CA SER A 92 -10.85 9.88 26.83
C SER A 92 -9.36 9.53 26.71
N ALA A 93 -8.77 9.67 25.52
CA ALA A 93 -7.35 9.44 25.29
C ALA A 93 -6.48 10.41 26.09
N ALA A 94 -6.83 11.69 26.11
CA ALA A 94 -6.16 12.71 26.90
C ALA A 94 -6.16 12.38 28.39
N LYS A 95 -7.31 11.97 28.92
CA LYS A 95 -7.44 11.56 30.33
C LYS A 95 -6.57 10.34 30.63
N ASN A 96 -6.54 9.36 29.74
CA ASN A 96 -5.71 8.17 29.95
C ASN A 96 -4.22 8.52 29.94
N ALA A 97 -3.78 9.42 29.07
CA ALA A 97 -2.38 9.80 28.92
C ALA A 97 -1.87 10.73 30.04
N TYR A 98 -2.67 11.74 30.42
CA TYR A 98 -2.16 12.88 31.21
C TYR A 98 -2.88 13.18 32.51
N LYS A 99 -3.97 12.47 32.90
CA LYS A 99 -4.73 12.79 34.11
C LYS A 99 -3.87 12.85 35.37
N THR A 100 -2.96 11.91 35.55
CA THR A 100 -2.06 11.85 36.72
C THR A 100 -1.10 13.04 36.72
N THR A 101 -0.55 13.42 35.56
CA THR A 101 0.32 14.59 35.42
C THR A 101 -0.44 15.87 35.71
N ALA A 102 -1.58 16.08 35.06
CA ALA A 102 -2.42 17.27 35.26
C ALA A 102 -2.90 17.46 36.71
N ALA A 103 -3.28 16.35 37.37
CA ALA A 103 -3.77 16.39 38.75
C ALA A 103 -2.71 16.82 39.76
N LYS A 104 -1.41 16.69 39.48
CA LYS A 104 -0.32 17.21 40.32
C LYS A 104 -0.39 18.74 40.46
N TYR A 105 -0.83 19.41 39.39
CA TYR A 105 -0.94 20.87 39.35
C TYR A 105 -2.32 21.36 39.80
N ASN A 106 -3.38 20.72 39.29
CA ASN A 106 -4.75 21.05 39.65
C ASN A 106 -5.66 19.82 39.47
N SER A 107 -6.07 19.25 40.62
CA SER A 107 -6.91 18.04 40.60
C SER A 107 -8.35 18.30 40.14
N THR A 108 -8.88 19.53 40.40
CA THR A 108 -10.25 19.90 40.04
C THR A 108 -10.45 19.94 38.53
N TYR A 109 -9.49 20.52 37.80
CA TYR A 109 -9.55 20.71 36.33
C TYR A 109 -8.59 19.78 35.58
N SER A 110 -8.28 18.62 36.18
CA SER A 110 -7.32 17.68 35.60
C SER A 110 -7.77 17.13 34.25
N GLY A 111 -9.06 17.11 33.96
CA GLY A 111 -9.59 16.71 32.64
C GLY A 111 -9.26 17.69 31.53
N GLU A 112 -9.58 18.96 31.76
CA GLU A 112 -9.31 20.08 30.84
C GLU A 112 -7.81 20.25 30.60
N LEU A 113 -7.02 20.17 31.67
CA LEU A 113 -5.56 20.27 31.57
C LEU A 113 -4.96 19.07 30.80
N SER A 114 -5.47 17.85 31.05
CA SER A 114 -5.06 16.67 30.29
C SER A 114 -5.34 16.83 28.79
N TYR A 115 -6.49 17.42 28.45
CA TYR A 115 -6.87 17.68 27.07
C TYR A 115 -5.93 18.67 26.38
N LEU A 116 -5.59 19.76 27.06
CA LEU A 116 -4.65 20.76 26.54
C LEU A 116 -3.22 20.23 26.40
N LEU A 117 -2.78 19.33 27.29
CA LEU A 117 -1.50 18.63 27.16
C LEU A 117 -1.52 17.65 25.99
N TYR A 118 -2.58 16.85 25.87
CA TYR A 118 -2.71 15.84 24.84
C TYR A 118 -2.76 16.44 23.42
N THR A 119 -3.45 17.58 23.30
CA THR A 119 -3.55 18.33 22.04
C THR A 119 -2.32 19.20 21.75
N GLY A 120 -1.30 19.19 22.62
CA GLY A 120 -0.06 19.96 22.43
C GLY A 120 -0.20 21.47 22.61
N VAL A 121 -1.39 21.96 22.95
CA VAL A 121 -1.61 23.40 23.23
C VAL A 121 -0.83 23.87 24.43
N LEU A 122 -0.71 23.03 25.45
CA LEU A 122 0.15 23.27 26.61
C LEU A 122 1.22 22.19 26.74
N LYS A 123 2.35 22.59 27.29
CA LYS A 123 3.41 21.70 27.78
C LYS A 123 3.34 21.61 29.30
N GLU A 124 3.96 20.59 29.92
CA GLU A 124 3.93 20.41 31.36
C GLU A 124 4.48 21.64 32.09
N ASP A 125 5.51 22.30 31.53
CA ASP A 125 6.08 23.53 32.12
C ASP A 125 5.07 24.68 32.18
N ASP A 126 4.14 24.77 31.22
CA ASP A 126 3.08 25.79 31.25
C ASP A 126 2.13 25.62 32.48
N LEU A 127 1.96 24.37 32.95
CA LEU A 127 1.08 24.12 34.08
C LEU A 127 1.60 24.74 35.38
N VAL A 128 2.91 24.92 35.54
CA VAL A 128 3.52 25.62 36.67
C VAL A 128 3.02 27.06 36.72
N ASP A 129 3.04 27.74 35.57
CA ASP A 129 2.74 29.17 35.45
C ASP A 129 1.24 29.49 35.45
N TYR A 130 0.41 28.55 34.92
CA TYR A 130 -1.01 28.84 34.68
C TYR A 130 -1.97 28.00 35.54
N ALA A 131 -1.60 26.82 36.00
CA ALA A 131 -2.52 25.86 36.63
C ALA A 131 -2.17 25.49 38.07
N SER A 132 -0.93 25.71 38.53
CA SER A 132 -0.52 25.35 39.88
C SER A 132 -1.34 26.06 40.95
N SER A 133 -1.41 25.49 42.17
CA SER A 133 -2.17 26.05 43.29
C SER A 133 -1.80 27.51 43.61
N ALA A 134 -0.55 27.89 43.37
CA ALA A 134 -0.08 29.27 43.57
C ALA A 134 -0.56 30.24 42.47
N ASN A 135 -0.78 29.73 41.26
CA ASN A 135 -0.97 30.57 40.07
C ASN A 135 -2.37 30.48 39.46
N ALA A 136 -3.09 29.36 39.63
CA ALA A 136 -4.36 29.09 38.94
C ALA A 136 -5.39 30.22 39.10
N ASN A 137 -5.54 30.78 40.32
CA ASN A 137 -6.51 31.81 40.63
C ASN A 137 -5.96 33.24 40.46
N VAL A 138 -4.69 33.38 40.05
CA VAL A 138 -4.11 34.69 39.73
C VAL A 138 -4.73 35.21 38.43
N GLN A 139 -4.99 36.54 38.40
CA GLN A 139 -5.57 37.18 37.22
C GLN A 139 -4.63 37.10 36.02
N LEU A 140 -5.20 36.81 34.83
CA LEU A 140 -4.47 36.67 33.59
C LEU A 140 -4.07 38.06 33.07
N LEU A 141 -2.78 38.24 32.78
CA LEU A 141 -2.26 39.45 32.15
C LEU A 141 -2.34 39.37 30.64
N ARG A 142 -2.42 40.54 30.00
CA ARG A 142 -2.60 40.62 28.51
C ARG A 142 -1.47 39.96 27.74
N TYR A 143 -0.20 40.09 28.17
CA TYR A 143 0.89 39.40 27.50
C TYR A 143 0.77 37.87 27.60
N GLN A 144 0.30 37.38 28.75
CA GLN A 144 0.07 35.96 28.98
C GLN A 144 -1.06 35.42 28.08
N ALA A 145 -2.14 36.22 27.95
CA ALA A 145 -3.21 35.89 27.01
C ALA A 145 -2.71 35.83 25.57
N ALA A 146 -1.84 36.75 25.13
CA ALA A 146 -1.25 36.71 23.80
C ALA A 146 -0.49 35.39 23.54
N MET A 147 0.32 34.96 24.53
CA MET A 147 1.02 33.67 24.45
C MET A 147 0.04 32.48 24.37
N LEU A 148 -0.99 32.46 25.22
CA LEU A 148 -1.99 31.39 25.24
C LEU A 148 -2.84 31.35 23.95
N MET A 149 -3.19 32.51 23.37
CA MET A 149 -3.95 32.56 22.11
C MET A 149 -3.12 32.03 20.92
N ALA A 150 -1.82 32.34 20.85
CA ALA A 150 -0.95 31.75 19.83
C ALA A 150 -0.84 30.23 19.98
N LYS A 151 -0.71 29.73 21.22
CA LYS A 151 -0.72 28.28 21.52
C LYS A 151 -2.07 27.65 21.13
N LEU A 152 -3.19 28.33 21.44
CA LEU A 152 -4.53 27.85 21.07
C LEU A 152 -4.73 27.78 19.56
N LEU A 153 -4.03 28.58 18.76
CA LEU A 153 -4.00 28.46 17.30
C LEU A 153 -3.16 27.28 16.76
N GLY A 154 -2.47 26.54 17.60
CA GLY A 154 -1.49 25.54 17.19
C GLY A 154 -0.27 26.16 16.50
N SER A 155 0.10 27.38 16.92
CA SER A 155 1.16 28.18 16.30
C SER A 155 2.23 28.61 17.31
N ASP A 156 2.48 27.82 18.37
CA ASP A 156 3.48 28.15 19.40
C ASP A 156 4.88 28.35 18.79
N SER A 157 5.30 27.39 17.95
CA SER A 157 6.62 27.45 17.28
C SER A 157 6.71 28.60 16.29
N GLU A 158 5.65 28.87 15.54
CA GLU A 158 5.59 29.95 14.56
C GLU A 158 5.62 31.32 15.23
N ALA A 159 4.85 31.47 16.33
CA ALA A 159 4.83 32.69 17.11
C ALA A 159 6.17 32.98 17.82
N LYS A 160 6.85 31.97 18.33
CA LYS A 160 8.22 32.09 18.89
C LYS A 160 9.23 32.60 17.89
N ALA A 161 9.13 32.12 16.65
CA ALA A 161 10.04 32.50 15.57
C ALA A 161 9.66 33.83 14.89
N TYR A 162 8.46 34.37 15.20
CA TYR A 162 7.95 35.59 14.57
C TYR A 162 8.79 36.78 15.01
N SER A 163 9.15 37.65 14.08
CA SER A 163 9.91 38.88 14.35
C SER A 163 9.51 39.99 13.46
N VAL A 164 9.58 41.20 13.97
CA VAL A 164 9.33 42.45 13.22
C VAL A 164 10.57 43.31 13.30
N SER A 165 10.83 44.08 12.24
CA SER A 165 11.96 45.03 12.18
C SER A 165 11.75 46.22 13.10
N THR A 166 10.50 46.60 13.35
CA THR A 166 10.12 47.72 14.20
C THR A 166 8.95 47.28 15.08
N PRO A 167 9.03 47.41 16.41
CA PRO A 167 7.93 47.07 17.32
C PRO A 167 6.65 47.85 16.98
N SER A 168 5.51 47.13 17.01
CA SER A 168 4.20 47.68 16.70
C SER A 168 3.65 48.61 17.81
N TYR A 169 4.18 48.46 19.04
CA TYR A 169 3.65 49.15 20.21
C TYR A 169 4.63 50.10 20.86
N ALA A 170 4.11 51.24 21.34
CA ALA A 170 4.92 52.25 22.03
C ALA A 170 5.50 51.78 23.35
N ASP A 171 4.81 50.82 24.00
CA ASP A 171 5.19 50.24 25.30
C ASP A 171 5.89 48.85 25.16
N ASP A 172 6.53 48.61 24.00
CA ASP A 172 7.27 47.37 23.75
C ASP A 172 8.29 47.05 24.84
N ALA A 173 8.95 48.07 25.40
CA ALA A 173 9.89 47.87 26.50
C ALA A 173 9.29 47.26 27.76
N SER A 174 7.96 47.38 27.95
CA SER A 174 7.20 46.81 29.10
C SER A 174 6.73 45.37 28.81
N ILE A 175 6.85 44.90 27.58
CA ILE A 175 6.50 43.53 27.24
C ILE A 175 7.64 42.61 27.65
N PRO A 176 7.38 41.56 28.47
CA PRO A 176 8.40 40.57 28.80
C PRO A 176 9.06 39.98 27.54
N SER A 177 10.37 39.83 27.52
CA SER A 177 11.13 39.42 26.34
C SER A 177 10.63 38.12 25.71
N ALA A 178 10.24 37.15 26.54
CA ALA A 178 9.67 35.88 26.06
C ALA A 178 8.28 36.04 25.39
N ALA A 179 7.58 37.16 25.61
CA ALA A 179 6.24 37.40 25.07
C ALA A 179 6.23 38.32 23.84
N LYS A 180 7.33 39.03 23.54
CA LYS A 180 7.36 40.03 22.45
C LYS A 180 6.93 39.46 21.12
N ASN A 181 7.53 38.36 20.70
CA ASN A 181 7.22 37.72 19.42
C ASN A 181 5.75 37.25 19.36
N TYR A 182 5.22 36.73 20.46
CA TYR A 182 3.81 36.35 20.57
C TYR A 182 2.86 37.53 20.44
N VAL A 183 3.18 38.66 21.08
CA VAL A 183 2.38 39.89 20.98
C VAL A 183 2.32 40.38 19.55
N GLU A 184 3.45 40.43 18.86
CA GLU A 184 3.51 40.82 17.46
C GLU A 184 2.76 39.82 16.57
N TYR A 185 2.91 38.53 16.82
CA TYR A 185 2.23 37.46 16.07
C TYR A 185 0.70 37.56 16.18
N VAL A 186 0.15 37.67 17.40
CA VAL A 186 -1.31 37.74 17.59
C VAL A 186 -1.89 39.05 17.07
N SER A 187 -1.09 40.15 17.04
CA SER A 187 -1.47 41.41 16.45
C SER A 187 -1.54 41.33 14.92
N ALA A 188 -0.52 40.76 14.30
CA ALA A 188 -0.48 40.56 12.85
C ALA A 188 -1.64 39.67 12.37
N ASN A 189 -2.06 38.69 13.21
CA ASN A 189 -3.19 37.83 12.94
C ASN A 189 -4.55 38.41 13.39
N SER A 190 -4.63 39.68 13.78
CA SER A 190 -5.87 40.39 14.18
C SER A 190 -6.62 39.74 15.34
N ILE A 191 -5.91 39.03 16.25
CA ILE A 191 -6.47 38.38 17.44
C ILE A 191 -6.50 39.36 18.60
N MET A 192 -5.36 39.97 18.90
CA MET A 192 -5.23 41.01 19.91
C MET A 192 -4.63 42.27 19.33
N ASN A 193 -5.23 43.42 19.64
CA ASN A 193 -4.76 44.73 19.22
C ASN A 193 -4.41 45.57 20.48
N GLY A 194 -3.77 46.70 20.27
CA GLY A 194 -3.55 47.67 21.34
C GLY A 194 -4.88 48.15 21.96
N MET A 195 -4.81 48.59 23.20
CA MET A 195 -5.96 49.13 23.93
C MET A 195 -6.06 50.64 23.79
N ASP A 196 -4.93 51.32 23.94
CA ASP A 196 -4.84 52.77 23.99
C ASP A 196 -3.85 53.30 22.94
N LYS A 197 -3.79 54.61 22.82
CA LYS A 197 -2.81 55.30 22.02
C LYS A 197 -2.08 56.33 22.87
N THR A 198 -0.83 56.50 22.61
CA THR A 198 -0.04 57.60 23.13
C THR A 198 -0.50 58.95 22.56
N ALA A 199 -0.06 60.03 23.14
CA ALA A 199 -0.42 61.39 22.64
C ALA A 199 -0.01 61.63 21.19
N ASP A 200 1.03 60.96 20.70
CA ASP A 200 1.48 60.96 19.30
C ASP A 200 0.77 59.92 18.42
N GLY A 201 -0.27 59.27 18.95
CA GLY A 201 -1.15 58.37 18.22
C GLY A 201 -0.63 56.91 18.05
N LYS A 202 0.54 56.59 18.60
CA LYS A 202 1.09 55.23 18.54
C LYS A 202 0.33 54.29 19.49
N ALA A 203 0.01 53.06 19.03
CA ALA A 203 -0.71 52.09 19.82
C ALA A 203 0.09 51.62 21.05
N GLN A 204 -0.60 51.33 22.14
CA GLN A 204 -0.05 50.69 23.33
C GLN A 204 -0.69 49.30 23.54
N PHE A 205 0.10 48.29 23.84
CA PHE A 205 -0.39 46.94 24.09
C PHE A 205 -0.92 46.77 25.52
N SER A 206 -0.37 47.48 26.48
CA SER A 206 -0.68 47.41 27.92
C SER A 206 -0.46 46.02 28.51
N PRO A 207 0.76 45.46 28.40
CA PRO A 207 1.03 44.03 28.65
C PRO A 207 0.71 43.57 30.07
N MET A 208 0.89 44.44 31.05
CA MET A 208 0.72 44.11 32.49
C MET A 208 -0.72 44.36 33.00
N THR A 209 -1.63 44.75 32.13
CA THR A 209 -3.04 44.93 32.46
C THR A 209 -3.74 43.56 32.51
N THR A 210 -4.63 43.36 33.49
CA THR A 210 -5.46 42.14 33.57
C THR A 210 -6.55 42.13 32.49
N LEU A 211 -6.93 40.98 32.01
CA LEU A 211 -8.06 40.82 31.12
C LEU A 211 -9.37 40.68 31.88
N THR A 212 -10.40 41.37 31.36
CA THR A 212 -11.77 41.17 31.84
C THR A 212 -12.46 40.01 31.13
N ARG A 213 -13.56 39.52 31.67
CA ARG A 213 -14.39 38.45 31.05
C ARG A 213 -14.94 38.92 29.69
N ALA A 214 -15.34 40.19 29.57
CA ALA A 214 -15.79 40.76 28.30
C ALA A 214 -14.68 40.74 27.23
N GLN A 215 -13.48 41.16 27.61
CA GLN A 215 -12.32 41.10 26.72
C GLN A 215 -11.98 39.66 26.30
N MET A 216 -12.03 38.71 27.24
CA MET A 216 -11.80 37.30 26.94
C MET A 216 -12.86 36.76 25.98
N ALA A 217 -14.16 37.04 26.21
CA ALA A 217 -15.22 36.64 25.28
C ALA A 217 -14.96 37.17 23.85
N THR A 218 -14.49 38.42 23.74
CA THR A 218 -14.15 39.01 22.43
C THR A 218 -12.94 38.34 21.78
N LEU A 219 -11.91 37.97 22.55
CA LEU A 219 -10.76 37.22 22.03
C LEU A 219 -11.19 35.82 21.53
N LEU A 220 -11.96 35.10 22.34
CA LEU A 220 -12.44 33.76 21.97
C LEU A 220 -13.39 33.79 20.78
N ALA A 221 -14.24 34.83 20.63
CA ALA A 221 -15.09 35.00 19.47
C ALA A 221 -14.29 35.18 18.17
N ARG A 222 -13.15 35.90 18.22
CA ARG A 222 -12.21 36.04 17.11
C ARG A 222 -11.46 34.72 16.83
N MET A 223 -11.11 33.98 17.86
CA MET A 223 -10.47 32.69 17.75
C MET A 223 -11.39 31.65 17.13
N MET A 224 -12.68 31.64 17.49
CA MET A 224 -13.67 30.68 17.00
C MET A 224 -13.74 30.70 15.47
N ASP A 225 -13.71 31.87 14.86
CA ASP A 225 -13.75 32.02 13.39
C ASP A 225 -12.48 31.47 12.71
N LYS A 226 -11.37 31.36 13.45
CA LYS A 226 -10.09 30.87 12.95
C LYS A 226 -9.85 29.38 13.20
N LEU A 227 -10.41 28.84 14.28
CA LEU A 227 -10.12 27.46 14.68
C LEU A 227 -10.81 26.42 13.78
N ASN A 228 -12.11 26.59 13.49
CA ASN A 228 -12.89 25.64 12.67
C ASN A 228 -12.51 24.18 12.95
N THR A 229 -12.76 23.74 14.20
CA THR A 229 -12.33 22.42 14.68
C THR A 229 -13.12 21.28 14.02
N SER A 230 -12.43 20.22 13.66
CA SER A 230 -12.99 18.98 13.14
C SER A 230 -12.24 17.77 13.68
N TYR A 231 -12.90 16.61 13.64
CA TYR A 231 -12.30 15.33 13.91
C TYR A 231 -12.30 14.50 12.64
N THR A 232 -11.14 14.02 12.25
CA THR A 232 -10.95 13.26 11.02
C THR A 232 -10.28 11.93 11.37
N GLY A 233 -10.76 10.85 10.79
CA GLY A 233 -10.15 9.52 10.95
C GLY A 233 -10.29 8.72 9.67
N GLY A 234 -9.38 7.77 9.46
CA GLY A 234 -9.37 6.91 8.28
C GLY A 234 -8.00 6.31 8.00
N THR A 235 -7.81 5.85 6.77
CA THR A 235 -6.54 5.25 6.31
C THR A 235 -5.68 6.30 5.61
N VAL A 236 -4.39 6.31 5.91
CA VAL A 236 -3.41 7.20 5.29
C VAL A 236 -3.17 6.78 3.85
N GLU A 237 -3.49 7.66 2.91
CA GLU A 237 -3.23 7.49 1.48
C GLU A 237 -1.85 8.01 1.09
N SER A 238 -1.42 9.09 1.74
CA SER A 238 -0.08 9.64 1.55
C SER A 238 0.35 10.48 2.75
N ALA A 239 1.65 10.52 3.02
CA ALA A 239 2.24 11.31 4.08
C ALA A 239 3.48 12.06 3.58
N SER A 240 3.65 13.30 4.07
CA SER A 240 4.80 14.15 3.82
C SER A 240 5.22 14.86 5.12
N SER A 241 6.31 15.62 5.08
CA SER A 241 6.75 16.40 6.24
C SER A 241 5.80 17.52 6.66
N SER A 242 4.88 17.93 5.78
CA SER A 242 3.98 19.08 5.99
C SER A 242 2.50 18.72 5.95
N SER A 243 2.13 17.53 5.51
CA SER A 243 0.73 17.11 5.42
C SER A 243 0.56 15.61 5.29
N ILE A 244 -0.60 15.11 5.73
CA ILE A 244 -1.08 13.74 5.55
C ILE A 244 -2.43 13.81 4.83
N THR A 245 -2.65 12.90 3.89
CA THR A 245 -3.96 12.71 3.24
C THR A 245 -4.62 11.46 3.83
N VAL A 246 -5.85 11.63 4.30
CA VAL A 246 -6.67 10.57 4.93
C VAL A 246 -8.04 10.58 4.28
N ASP A 247 -8.43 9.48 3.65
CA ASP A 247 -9.71 9.32 2.95
C ASP A 247 -10.03 10.55 2.05
N GLY A 248 -9.05 11.00 1.27
CA GLY A 248 -9.13 12.16 0.37
C GLY A 248 -9.00 13.54 1.06
N ALA A 249 -9.03 13.62 2.39
CA ALA A 249 -8.88 14.87 3.14
C ALA A 249 -7.41 15.17 3.44
N LYS A 250 -6.94 16.35 3.04
CA LYS A 250 -5.57 16.80 3.33
C LYS A 250 -5.51 17.52 4.68
N ILE A 251 -4.69 17.01 5.59
CA ILE A 251 -4.45 17.53 6.94
C ILE A 251 -3.04 18.11 7.00
N GLY A 252 -2.91 19.39 7.38
CA GLY A 252 -1.61 20.04 7.59
C GLY A 252 -0.92 19.54 8.85
N ILE A 253 0.41 19.44 8.81
CA ILE A 253 1.26 19.13 9.96
C ILE A 253 2.11 20.34 10.26
N SER A 254 2.26 20.66 11.55
CA SER A 254 3.15 21.70 12.04
C SER A 254 4.17 21.10 13.04
N ASN A 255 5.14 21.92 13.43
CA ASN A 255 6.09 21.54 14.49
C ASN A 255 5.43 21.36 15.87
N ASP A 256 4.21 21.89 16.03
CA ASP A 256 3.42 21.81 17.27
C ASP A 256 2.42 20.63 17.25
N THR A 257 2.32 19.88 16.13
CA THR A 257 1.48 18.69 16.04
C THR A 257 2.02 17.57 16.93
N VAL A 258 1.18 17.09 17.85
CA VAL A 258 1.49 15.93 18.71
C VAL A 258 1.10 14.65 17.98
N VAL A 259 1.99 13.66 17.98
CA VAL A 259 1.75 12.39 17.31
C VAL A 259 1.96 11.24 18.28
N PHE A 260 1.01 10.32 18.27
CA PHE A 260 1.11 9.01 18.89
C PHE A 260 0.98 7.93 17.81
N ILE A 261 1.81 6.89 17.94
CA ILE A 261 1.69 5.67 17.13
C ILE A 261 1.60 4.50 18.10
N ASP A 262 0.54 3.72 18.03
CA ASP A 262 0.24 2.64 18.98
C ASP A 262 0.34 3.08 20.46
N GLY A 263 -0.15 4.29 20.74
CA GLY A 263 -0.16 4.91 22.07
C GLY A 263 1.21 5.40 22.56
N LYS A 264 2.25 5.42 21.71
CA LYS A 264 3.58 5.95 22.04
C LYS A 264 3.82 7.26 21.31
N SER A 265 4.46 8.21 21.99
CA SER A 265 4.87 9.47 21.35
C SER A 265 5.81 9.18 20.17
N ALA A 266 5.53 9.81 19.04
CA ALA A 266 6.22 9.61 17.77
C ALA A 266 6.39 10.93 17.02
N LYS A 267 7.07 10.88 15.87
CA LYS A 267 7.16 12.01 14.94
C LYS A 267 6.16 11.81 13.79
N ALA A 268 5.64 12.89 13.25
CA ALA A 268 4.76 12.84 12.08
C ALA A 268 5.42 12.17 10.87
N SER A 269 6.75 12.28 10.74
CA SER A 269 7.53 11.61 9.69
C SER A 269 7.59 10.09 9.79
N SER A 270 7.12 9.53 10.91
CA SER A 270 7.03 8.06 11.10
C SER A 270 5.71 7.49 10.59
N ILE A 271 4.75 8.34 10.22
CA ILE A 271 3.48 7.89 9.64
C ILE A 271 3.69 7.65 8.14
N SER A 272 3.24 6.50 7.66
CA SER A 272 3.35 6.08 6.25
C SER A 272 1.98 5.71 5.70
N GLU A 273 1.91 5.51 4.39
CA GLU A 273 0.73 4.97 3.70
C GLU A 273 0.29 3.65 4.34
N GLY A 274 -1.02 3.44 4.44
CA GLY A 274 -1.62 2.26 5.05
C GLY A 274 -1.82 2.34 6.56
N TYR A 275 -1.23 3.31 7.28
CA TYR A 275 -1.54 3.54 8.69
C TYR A 275 -3.00 3.93 8.84
N THR A 276 -3.63 3.53 9.92
CA THR A 276 -4.92 4.11 10.33
C THR A 276 -4.66 5.22 11.33
N LEU A 277 -5.38 6.32 11.22
CA LEU A 277 -5.25 7.41 12.18
C LEU A 277 -6.58 8.08 12.50
N SER A 278 -6.56 8.80 13.60
CA SER A 278 -7.55 9.81 13.93
C SER A 278 -6.83 11.10 14.35
N ALA A 279 -7.41 12.24 14.01
CA ALA A 279 -6.81 13.54 14.27
C ALA A 279 -7.83 14.58 14.69
N LEU A 280 -7.48 15.38 15.70
CA LEU A 280 -8.13 16.65 15.96
C LEU A 280 -7.48 17.71 15.08
N VAL A 281 -8.27 18.29 14.21
CA VAL A 281 -7.83 19.29 13.21
C VAL A 281 -8.49 20.62 13.53
N ALA A 282 -7.73 21.70 13.53
CA ALA A 282 -8.26 23.04 13.53
C ALA A 282 -7.47 23.92 12.56
N ASN A 283 -8.17 24.78 11.84
CA ASN A 283 -7.60 25.63 10.79
C ASN A 283 -6.78 24.81 9.74
N GLY A 284 -7.24 23.58 9.42
CA GLY A 284 -6.58 22.68 8.47
C GLY A 284 -5.26 22.06 8.97
N LYS A 285 -4.86 22.29 10.21
CA LYS A 285 -3.66 21.71 10.85
C LYS A 285 -4.05 20.71 11.94
N ALA A 286 -3.37 19.59 12.02
CA ALA A 286 -3.55 18.64 13.11
C ALA A 286 -2.93 19.18 14.40
N TYR A 287 -3.68 19.08 15.49
CA TYR A 287 -3.21 19.32 16.85
C TYR A 287 -2.65 18.03 17.45
N VAL A 288 -3.42 16.99 17.35
CA VAL A 288 -3.00 15.65 17.75
C VAL A 288 -3.39 14.65 16.68
N ILE A 289 -2.50 13.71 16.43
CA ILE A 289 -2.71 12.54 15.59
C ILE A 289 -2.48 11.32 16.44
N ASP A 290 -3.46 10.43 16.49
CA ASP A 290 -3.35 9.10 17.09
C ASP A 290 -3.42 8.09 15.96
N ALA A 291 -2.29 7.44 15.66
CA ALA A 291 -2.12 6.53 14.55
C ALA A 291 -1.82 5.12 15.03
N ALA A 292 -2.15 4.15 14.20
CA ALA A 292 -1.78 2.75 14.40
C ALA A 292 -1.12 2.20 13.13
N GLU A 293 -0.06 1.41 13.33
CA GLU A 293 0.61 0.71 12.23
C GLU A 293 -0.34 -0.28 11.55
N PRO A 294 -0.17 -0.49 10.23
CA PRO A 294 -0.88 -1.56 9.53
C PRO A 294 -0.59 -2.89 10.23
N GLN A 295 -1.64 -3.57 10.63
CA GLN A 295 -1.47 -4.89 11.23
C GLN A 295 -1.31 -5.91 10.12
N GLU A 296 -0.30 -6.78 10.23
CA GLU A 296 -0.14 -7.90 9.32
C GLU A 296 -1.40 -8.76 9.32
N GLU A 297 -1.89 -9.07 8.13
CA GLU A 297 -3.06 -9.93 7.97
C GLU A 297 -2.61 -11.37 7.77
N ILE A 298 -3.12 -12.24 8.64
CA ILE A 298 -2.86 -13.69 8.56
C ILE A 298 -4.14 -14.38 8.14
N THR A 299 -4.08 -15.17 7.08
CA THR A 299 -5.19 -16.02 6.64
C THR A 299 -5.07 -17.39 7.24
N LEU A 300 -6.12 -17.84 7.90
CA LEU A 300 -6.25 -19.18 8.46
C LEU A 300 -7.48 -19.88 7.91
N TYR A 301 -7.41 -21.18 7.80
CA TYR A 301 -8.55 -22.02 7.43
C TYR A 301 -8.80 -23.05 8.53
N GLY A 302 -10.05 -23.37 8.77
CA GLY A 302 -10.39 -24.38 9.76
C GLY A 302 -11.87 -24.75 9.77
N VAL A 303 -12.19 -25.77 10.52
CA VAL A 303 -13.56 -26.24 10.72
C VAL A 303 -14.10 -25.66 12.01
N VAL A 304 -15.26 -25.04 11.97
CA VAL A 304 -15.88 -24.42 13.16
C VAL A 304 -16.26 -25.48 14.18
N VAL A 305 -15.71 -25.34 15.38
CA VAL A 305 -16.04 -26.20 16.53
C VAL A 305 -17.16 -25.57 17.35
N ARG A 306 -16.98 -24.30 17.72
CA ARG A 306 -17.97 -23.57 18.53
C ARG A 306 -17.80 -22.05 18.40
N LYS A 307 -18.87 -21.35 18.74
CA LYS A 307 -18.88 -19.90 18.95
C LYS A 307 -19.17 -19.64 20.42
N SER A 308 -18.63 -18.56 20.98
CA SER A 308 -18.88 -18.13 22.35
C SER A 308 -18.83 -16.62 22.46
N GLU A 309 -19.56 -16.10 23.45
CA GLU A 309 -19.51 -14.70 23.84
C GLU A 309 -19.12 -14.61 25.30
N SER A 310 -18.25 -13.70 25.63
CA SER A 310 -17.77 -13.46 27.01
C SER A 310 -17.56 -11.96 27.19
N GLY A 311 -17.27 -11.53 28.41
CA GLY A 311 -16.97 -10.12 28.72
C GLY A 311 -15.84 -9.50 27.89
N ASP A 312 -15.02 -10.33 27.23
CA ASP A 312 -13.94 -9.90 26.33
C ASP A 312 -14.37 -9.88 24.85
N GLY A 313 -15.67 -10.05 24.54
CA GLY A 313 -16.25 -10.03 23.20
C GLY A 313 -16.57 -11.42 22.62
N GLN A 314 -16.96 -11.44 21.35
CA GLN A 314 -17.30 -12.65 20.62
C GLN A 314 -16.05 -13.42 20.23
N LYS A 315 -16.14 -14.76 20.31
CA LYS A 315 -15.03 -15.67 20.01
C LYS A 315 -15.51 -16.82 19.11
N ILE A 316 -14.61 -17.29 18.26
CA ILE A 316 -14.79 -18.47 17.44
C ILE A 316 -13.65 -19.47 17.71
N THR A 317 -14.01 -20.72 17.88
CA THR A 317 -13.04 -21.84 18.00
C THR A 317 -13.10 -22.64 16.71
N ILE A 318 -11.96 -22.81 16.08
CA ILE A 318 -11.80 -23.67 14.89
C ILE A 318 -10.87 -24.82 15.20
N ALA A 319 -11.09 -25.94 14.55
CA ALA A 319 -10.19 -27.09 14.53
C ALA A 319 -9.36 -27.06 13.26
N ASP A 320 -8.13 -27.53 13.35
CA ASP A 320 -7.34 -27.85 12.18
C ASP A 320 -8.06 -28.96 11.40
N TYR A 321 -8.15 -28.82 10.08
CA TYR A 321 -8.89 -29.77 9.25
C TYR A 321 -8.17 -31.12 9.09
N GLU A 322 -6.85 -31.18 9.28
CA GLU A 322 -6.04 -32.42 9.25
C GLU A 322 -6.04 -33.10 10.60
N ASN A 323 -6.14 -32.34 11.69
CA ASN A 323 -6.17 -32.87 13.05
C ASN A 323 -7.22 -32.12 13.87
N GLN A 324 -8.44 -32.65 13.88
CA GLN A 324 -9.59 -32.02 14.56
C GLN A 324 -9.42 -31.92 16.09
N ASP A 325 -8.46 -32.60 16.69
CA ASP A 325 -8.12 -32.47 18.10
C ASP A 325 -7.31 -31.17 18.36
N ASN A 326 -6.66 -30.63 17.32
CA ASN A 326 -5.92 -29.39 17.40
C ASN A 326 -6.86 -28.21 17.18
N THR A 327 -7.27 -27.56 18.26
CA THR A 327 -8.22 -26.45 18.21
C THR A 327 -7.60 -25.14 18.68
N ALA A 328 -7.98 -24.05 18.04
CA ALA A 328 -7.58 -22.68 18.43
C ALA A 328 -8.81 -21.76 18.55
N THR A 329 -8.77 -20.88 19.52
CA THR A 329 -9.87 -19.90 19.77
C THR A 329 -9.37 -18.50 19.48
N TYR A 330 -10.12 -17.78 18.67
CA TYR A 330 -9.82 -16.42 18.24
C TYR A 330 -10.92 -15.47 18.69
N THR A 331 -10.53 -14.30 19.17
CA THR A 331 -11.47 -13.22 19.54
C THR A 331 -11.76 -12.39 18.29
N LEU A 332 -13.03 -12.08 18.06
CA LEU A 332 -13.45 -11.22 16.95
C LEU A 332 -13.19 -9.75 17.28
N ARG A 333 -12.95 -8.97 16.25
CA ARG A 333 -13.03 -7.50 16.34
C ARG A 333 -14.49 -7.08 16.45
N ASP A 334 -14.74 -5.90 17.02
CA ASP A 334 -16.11 -5.35 17.12
C ASP A 334 -16.71 -5.04 15.71
N ASP A 335 -15.84 -4.77 14.73
CA ASP A 335 -16.16 -4.52 13.33
C ASP A 335 -15.95 -5.75 12.42
N CYS A 336 -15.87 -6.97 12.98
CA CYS A 336 -15.62 -8.19 12.24
C CYS A 336 -16.66 -8.40 11.13
N GLY A 337 -16.17 -8.48 9.87
CA GLY A 337 -17.00 -8.84 8.72
C GLY A 337 -17.29 -10.33 8.69
N VAL A 338 -18.57 -10.71 8.53
CA VAL A 338 -18.96 -12.12 8.35
C VAL A 338 -19.60 -12.29 6.98
N TYR A 339 -19.14 -13.28 6.22
CA TYR A 339 -19.61 -13.57 4.87
C TYR A 339 -19.96 -15.05 4.74
N VAL A 340 -21.16 -15.34 4.28
CA VAL A 340 -21.67 -16.70 4.04
C VAL A 340 -21.89 -16.85 2.55
N LYS A 341 -21.12 -17.71 1.89
CA LYS A 341 -21.14 -17.90 0.43
C LYS A 341 -21.01 -16.57 -0.33
N GLY A 342 -20.09 -15.72 0.13
CA GLY A 342 -19.83 -14.40 -0.46
C GLY A 342 -20.82 -13.29 -0.09
N ALA A 343 -21.98 -13.60 0.52
CA ALA A 343 -22.94 -12.61 0.97
C ALA A 343 -22.68 -12.18 2.43
N LYS A 344 -22.88 -10.88 2.73
CA LYS A 344 -22.74 -10.36 4.09
C LYS A 344 -23.77 -11.03 5.01
N GLY A 345 -23.29 -11.60 6.09
CA GLY A 345 -24.06 -12.28 7.12
C GLY A 345 -23.67 -11.82 8.52
N SER A 346 -24.01 -12.66 9.51
CA SER A 346 -23.70 -12.49 10.92
C SER A 346 -22.98 -13.72 11.46
N LEU A 347 -22.36 -13.61 12.64
CA LEU A 347 -21.76 -14.78 13.30
C LEU A 347 -22.78 -15.89 13.60
N GLY A 348 -24.09 -15.51 13.73
CA GLY A 348 -25.18 -16.46 13.90
C GLY A 348 -25.32 -17.44 12.74
N ASP A 349 -25.04 -16.99 11.53
CA ASP A 349 -25.20 -17.75 10.28
C ASP A 349 -24.07 -18.76 10.02
N ILE A 350 -22.95 -18.67 10.76
CA ILE A 350 -21.87 -19.66 10.72
C ILE A 350 -22.24 -20.85 11.60
N MET A 351 -22.23 -22.05 11.06
CA MET A 351 -22.62 -23.28 11.78
C MET A 351 -21.41 -24.09 12.26
N ALA A 352 -21.63 -24.95 13.25
CA ALA A 352 -20.63 -25.95 13.61
C ALA A 352 -20.37 -26.88 12.42
N ASN A 353 -19.13 -27.26 12.22
CA ASN A 353 -18.61 -28.02 11.07
C ASN A 353 -18.56 -27.26 9.73
N ASP A 354 -18.90 -25.97 9.70
CA ASP A 354 -18.58 -25.16 8.53
C ASP A 354 -17.08 -25.07 8.35
N PHE A 355 -16.61 -25.20 7.11
CA PHE A 355 -15.24 -24.85 6.77
C PHE A 355 -15.19 -23.35 6.48
N ILE A 356 -14.29 -22.65 7.14
CA ILE A 356 -14.20 -21.21 7.08
C ILE A 356 -12.77 -20.74 6.84
N LYS A 357 -12.68 -19.60 6.18
CA LYS A 357 -11.50 -18.76 6.09
C LYS A 357 -11.61 -17.66 7.13
N LEU A 358 -10.59 -17.50 7.95
CA LEU A 358 -10.42 -16.38 8.89
C LEU A 358 -9.32 -15.48 8.38
N VAL A 359 -9.54 -14.18 8.36
CA VAL A 359 -8.49 -13.20 8.22
C VAL A 359 -8.29 -12.52 9.57
N LEU A 360 -7.11 -12.66 10.14
CA LEU A 360 -6.72 -12.00 11.37
C LEU A 360 -5.98 -10.70 11.02
N SER A 361 -6.25 -9.66 11.79
CA SER A 361 -5.46 -8.44 11.82
C SER A 361 -4.86 -8.34 13.22
N GLY A 362 -3.57 -8.53 13.32
CA GLY A 362 -2.91 -8.79 14.59
C GLY A 362 -3.44 -10.09 15.24
N SER A 363 -3.91 -10.01 16.48
CA SER A 363 -4.41 -11.18 17.25
C SER A 363 -5.93 -11.39 17.17
N LYS A 364 -6.68 -10.55 16.42
CA LYS A 364 -8.13 -10.61 16.35
C LYS A 364 -8.64 -10.88 14.94
N VAL A 365 -9.76 -11.57 14.85
CA VAL A 365 -10.42 -11.85 13.57
C VAL A 365 -11.04 -10.58 13.00
N LYS A 366 -10.59 -10.22 11.79
CA LYS A 366 -11.12 -9.11 10.98
C LYS A 366 -12.29 -9.58 10.11
N THR A 367 -12.15 -10.78 9.49
CA THR A 367 -13.21 -11.34 8.66
C THR A 367 -13.34 -12.84 8.86
N ILE A 368 -14.57 -13.32 8.76
CA ILE A 368 -14.94 -14.73 8.68
C ILE A 368 -15.68 -14.94 7.36
N GLU A 369 -15.27 -15.92 6.59
CA GLU A 369 -15.92 -16.29 5.34
C GLU A 369 -16.10 -17.80 5.28
N THR A 370 -17.32 -18.26 4.94
CA THR A 370 -17.51 -19.69 4.64
C THR A 370 -16.78 -20.02 3.35
N ALA A 371 -16.01 -21.08 3.34
CA ALA A 371 -15.21 -21.52 2.22
C ALA A 371 -15.62 -22.92 1.77
N ASP A 372 -15.46 -23.20 0.48
CA ASP A 372 -15.67 -24.53 -0.04
C ASP A 372 -14.50 -25.44 0.32
N LYS A 373 -14.81 -26.69 0.71
CA LYS A 373 -13.82 -27.69 1.05
C LYS A 373 -12.88 -27.97 -0.14
N ASN A 374 -13.43 -28.00 -1.35
CA ASN A 374 -12.72 -28.27 -2.58
C ASN A 374 -12.90 -27.09 -3.52
N ILE A 375 -11.80 -26.49 -3.93
CA ILE A 375 -11.79 -25.36 -4.86
C ILE A 375 -10.89 -25.72 -6.03
N GLU A 376 -11.31 -25.43 -7.25
CA GLU A 376 -10.48 -25.46 -8.45
C GLU A 376 -10.22 -24.02 -8.92
N ILE A 377 -8.94 -23.69 -9.04
CA ILE A 377 -8.48 -22.41 -9.60
C ILE A 377 -7.89 -22.69 -10.97
N LYS A 378 -8.36 -22.00 -11.99
CA LYS A 378 -7.79 -22.03 -13.33
C LYS A 378 -7.09 -20.73 -13.63
N GLY A 379 -5.96 -20.82 -14.31
CA GLY A 379 -5.19 -19.64 -14.62
C GLY A 379 -3.93 -19.94 -15.42
N THR A 380 -3.07 -18.93 -15.47
CA THR A 380 -1.77 -19.00 -16.14
C THR A 380 -0.67 -18.75 -15.14
N ILE A 381 0.37 -19.58 -15.13
CA ILE A 381 1.52 -19.41 -14.25
C ILE A 381 2.27 -18.12 -14.63
N VAL A 382 2.48 -17.26 -13.64
CA VAL A 382 3.29 -16.03 -13.76
C VAL A 382 4.73 -16.33 -13.37
N SER A 383 4.93 -16.94 -12.21
CA SER A 383 6.23 -17.36 -11.70
C SER A 383 6.10 -18.51 -10.71
N THR A 384 7.21 -19.23 -10.51
CA THR A 384 7.38 -20.22 -9.45
C THR A 384 8.65 -19.87 -8.68
N GLU A 385 8.53 -19.58 -7.39
CA GLU A 385 9.61 -19.18 -6.51
C GLU A 385 9.80 -20.22 -5.40
N TYR A 386 10.98 -20.24 -4.79
CA TYR A 386 11.34 -21.23 -3.78
C TYR A 386 11.98 -20.54 -2.59
N ASP A 387 11.70 -21.01 -1.38
CA ASP A 387 12.41 -20.58 -0.19
C ASP A 387 13.36 -21.68 0.35
N ASP A 388 14.15 -21.31 1.36
CA ASP A 388 15.11 -22.21 2.02
C ASP A 388 14.43 -23.30 2.87
N ASN A 389 13.10 -23.22 3.07
CA ASN A 389 12.31 -24.15 3.89
C ASN A 389 11.51 -25.17 3.06
N ASP A 390 11.90 -25.41 1.80
CA ASP A 390 11.20 -26.29 0.87
C ASP A 390 9.77 -25.86 0.51
N ASN A 391 9.42 -24.59 0.71
CA ASN A 391 8.16 -24.05 0.20
C ASN A 391 8.30 -23.59 -1.25
N VAL A 392 7.22 -23.76 -1.97
CA VAL A 392 7.05 -23.27 -3.34
C VAL A 392 5.97 -22.18 -3.32
N TYR A 393 6.28 -21.03 -3.91
CA TYR A 393 5.35 -19.93 -4.11
C TYR A 393 4.94 -19.94 -5.58
N LEU A 394 3.73 -20.41 -5.85
CA LEU A 394 3.17 -20.48 -7.19
C LEU A 394 2.30 -19.24 -7.44
N ASN A 395 2.79 -18.32 -8.26
CA ASN A 395 2.07 -17.11 -8.65
C ASN A 395 1.27 -17.39 -9.92
N ILE A 396 -0.03 -17.20 -9.86
CA ILE A 396 -0.99 -17.53 -10.93
C ILE A 396 -1.83 -16.31 -11.25
N LYS A 397 -1.98 -15.98 -12.52
CA LYS A 397 -3.02 -15.09 -12.99
C LYS A 397 -4.32 -15.88 -13.09
N ASN A 398 -5.23 -15.66 -12.16
CA ASN A 398 -6.52 -16.35 -12.09
C ASN A 398 -7.43 -15.93 -13.24
N ASP A 399 -7.98 -16.88 -13.99
CA ASP A 399 -8.82 -16.63 -15.17
C ASP A 399 -10.18 -16.01 -14.82
N GLU A 400 -10.70 -16.29 -13.63
CA GLU A 400 -12.00 -15.80 -13.18
C GLU A 400 -11.92 -14.37 -12.67
N THR A 401 -10.89 -14.08 -11.84
CA THR A 401 -10.73 -12.75 -11.22
C THR A 401 -9.88 -11.80 -12.04
N GLY A 402 -9.05 -12.32 -12.96
CA GLY A 402 -8.04 -11.59 -13.72
C GLY A 402 -6.87 -11.09 -12.88
N LYS A 403 -6.81 -11.41 -11.58
CA LYS A 403 -5.77 -10.96 -10.63
C LYS A 403 -4.67 -12.00 -10.50
N GLU A 404 -3.51 -11.54 -10.12
CA GLU A 404 -2.42 -12.42 -9.69
C GLU A 404 -2.68 -12.85 -8.24
N GLU A 405 -2.58 -14.16 -8.01
CA GLU A 405 -2.78 -14.80 -6.72
C GLU A 405 -1.60 -15.72 -6.43
N GLN A 406 -1.09 -15.68 -5.20
CA GLN A 406 0.02 -16.52 -4.77
C GLN A 406 -0.47 -17.69 -3.92
N TYR A 407 0.00 -18.90 -4.27
CA TYR A 407 -0.29 -20.11 -3.54
C TYR A 407 1.01 -20.70 -2.98
N THR A 408 1.06 -20.86 -1.68
CA THR A 408 2.21 -21.48 -1.00
C THR A 408 1.94 -22.96 -0.80
N VAL A 409 2.89 -23.79 -1.18
CA VAL A 409 2.80 -25.25 -1.03
C VAL A 409 4.17 -25.82 -0.67
N SER A 410 4.22 -26.81 0.22
CA SER A 410 5.43 -27.58 0.45
C SER A 410 5.78 -28.36 -0.82
N ARG A 411 7.05 -28.40 -1.19
CA ARG A 411 7.54 -29.10 -2.41
C ARG A 411 7.02 -30.54 -2.55
N LYS A 412 6.75 -31.22 -1.43
CA LYS A 412 6.17 -32.56 -1.38
C LYS A 412 4.69 -32.60 -0.95
N GLY A 413 4.09 -31.44 -0.79
CA GLY A 413 2.72 -31.29 -0.23
C GLY A 413 1.60 -31.44 -1.23
N ALA A 414 1.90 -31.43 -2.54
CA ALA A 414 0.92 -31.57 -3.60
C ALA A 414 1.45 -32.43 -4.74
N SER A 415 0.54 -33.09 -5.46
CA SER A 415 0.88 -33.76 -6.71
C SER A 415 0.96 -32.75 -7.84
N VAL A 416 1.97 -32.88 -8.69
CA VAL A 416 2.15 -32.03 -9.86
C VAL A 416 2.14 -32.87 -11.13
N THR A 417 1.37 -32.46 -12.12
CA THR A 417 1.40 -33.06 -13.46
C THR A 417 1.57 -31.96 -14.50
N ARG A 418 2.32 -32.22 -15.57
CA ARG A 418 2.48 -31.33 -16.69
C ARG A 418 2.36 -32.08 -18.00
N ASP A 419 1.49 -31.63 -18.88
CA ASP A 419 1.15 -32.28 -20.16
C ASP A 419 0.65 -33.74 -20.01
N GLY A 420 0.11 -34.08 -18.84
CA GLY A 420 -0.40 -35.42 -18.52
C GLY A 420 0.62 -36.37 -17.88
N ASP A 421 1.88 -35.99 -17.77
CA ASP A 421 2.94 -36.75 -17.12
C ASP A 421 3.16 -36.25 -15.68
N ASP A 422 3.65 -37.12 -14.79
CA ASP A 422 4.11 -36.70 -13.46
C ASP A 422 5.27 -35.73 -13.58
N ALA A 423 5.21 -34.66 -12.79
CA ALA A 423 6.15 -33.55 -12.86
C ALA A 423 6.52 -33.04 -11.46
N GLU A 424 7.55 -32.22 -11.39
CA GLU A 424 7.91 -31.45 -10.21
C GLU A 424 7.55 -29.96 -10.41
N PHE A 425 7.49 -29.19 -9.33
CA PHE A 425 7.28 -27.75 -9.44
C PHE A 425 8.34 -27.03 -10.28
N SER A 426 9.56 -27.58 -10.36
CA SER A 426 10.64 -27.08 -11.21
C SER A 426 10.42 -27.30 -12.70
N ASP A 427 9.49 -28.17 -13.07
CA ASP A 427 9.13 -28.42 -14.48
C ASP A 427 8.06 -27.44 -14.97
N LEU A 428 7.43 -26.69 -14.06
CA LEU A 428 6.43 -25.67 -14.36
C LEU A 428 7.11 -24.40 -14.88
N ALA A 429 6.51 -23.77 -15.87
CA ALA A 429 7.08 -22.59 -16.49
C ALA A 429 6.06 -21.44 -16.57
N ALA A 430 6.57 -20.21 -16.59
CA ALA A 430 5.74 -19.04 -16.85
C ALA A 430 5.03 -19.16 -18.20
N GLY A 431 3.72 -18.89 -18.22
CA GLY A 431 2.88 -19.03 -19.40
C GLY A 431 2.18 -20.38 -19.52
N ASP A 432 2.49 -21.38 -18.68
CA ASP A 432 1.71 -22.62 -18.64
C ASP A 432 0.29 -22.34 -18.17
N THR A 433 -0.70 -22.94 -18.80
CA THR A 433 -2.07 -22.96 -18.24
C THR A 433 -2.14 -23.97 -17.11
N VAL A 434 -2.81 -23.62 -16.02
CA VAL A 434 -2.80 -24.41 -14.82
C VAL A 434 -4.18 -24.56 -14.22
N THR A 435 -4.45 -25.73 -13.67
CA THR A 435 -5.57 -25.99 -12.73
C THR A 435 -4.98 -26.39 -11.39
N VAL A 436 -5.22 -25.55 -10.37
CA VAL A 436 -4.82 -25.80 -8.99
C VAL A 436 -6.03 -26.27 -8.21
N LYS A 437 -5.94 -27.42 -7.56
CA LYS A 437 -6.97 -27.92 -6.64
C LYS A 437 -6.54 -27.64 -5.22
N LEU A 438 -7.42 -26.98 -4.49
CA LEU A 438 -7.27 -26.79 -3.06
C LEU A 438 -8.26 -27.69 -2.32
N VAL A 439 -7.77 -28.30 -1.25
CA VAL A 439 -8.59 -29.01 -0.28
C VAL A 439 -8.38 -28.34 1.06
N TYR A 440 -9.45 -27.85 1.67
CA TYR A 440 -9.41 -27.03 2.88
C TYR A 440 -8.43 -25.84 2.78
N GLY A 441 -8.43 -25.16 1.63
CA GLY A 441 -7.56 -24.00 1.40
C GLY A 441 -6.08 -24.29 1.12
N LYS A 442 -5.66 -25.57 1.19
CA LYS A 442 -4.30 -25.97 0.85
C LYS A 442 -4.23 -26.60 -0.54
N VAL A 443 -3.18 -26.30 -1.28
CA VAL A 443 -2.93 -26.91 -2.59
C VAL A 443 -2.74 -28.42 -2.42
N SER A 444 -3.58 -29.20 -3.08
CA SER A 444 -3.53 -30.66 -3.09
C SER A 444 -2.99 -31.21 -4.40
N SER A 445 -3.25 -30.53 -5.52
CA SER A 445 -2.68 -30.89 -6.81
C SER A 445 -2.55 -29.68 -7.73
N VAL A 446 -1.57 -29.75 -8.62
CA VAL A 446 -1.33 -28.78 -9.70
C VAL A 446 -1.26 -29.55 -10.99
N THR A 447 -2.17 -29.25 -11.91
CA THR A 447 -2.17 -29.83 -13.26
C THR A 447 -1.89 -28.72 -14.25
N ALA A 448 -0.77 -28.80 -14.96
CA ALA A 448 -0.32 -27.80 -15.90
C ALA A 448 -0.29 -28.33 -17.33
N THR A 449 -0.50 -27.43 -18.29
CA THR A 449 -0.29 -27.67 -19.70
C THR A 449 0.67 -26.62 -20.22
N GLY A 450 1.77 -27.06 -20.83
CA GLY A 450 2.81 -26.18 -21.32
C GLY A 450 2.32 -25.27 -22.44
N LYS A 451 2.76 -24.01 -22.41
CA LYS A 451 2.52 -23.07 -23.50
C LYS A 451 3.26 -23.56 -24.74
N THR A 452 2.51 -23.96 -25.76
CA THR A 452 3.09 -24.48 -27.01
C THR A 452 3.10 -23.38 -28.08
N GLU A 453 4.27 -23.04 -28.58
CA GLU A 453 4.46 -22.18 -29.75
C GLU A 453 5.09 -23.01 -30.85
N SER A 454 4.79 -22.66 -32.12
CA SER A 454 5.38 -23.32 -33.29
C SER A 454 6.18 -22.33 -34.11
N PHE A 455 7.27 -22.78 -34.67
CA PHE A 455 8.07 -21.99 -35.59
C PHE A 455 8.44 -22.81 -36.83
N THR A 456 8.72 -22.12 -37.92
CA THR A 456 9.33 -22.69 -39.11
C THR A 456 10.36 -21.68 -39.60
N GLY A 457 11.56 -22.18 -39.91
CA GLY A 457 12.63 -21.32 -40.38
C GLY A 457 13.85 -22.11 -40.85
N LEU A 458 14.87 -21.40 -41.33
CA LEU A 458 16.12 -21.98 -41.77
C LEU A 458 17.05 -22.24 -40.58
N LEU A 459 17.43 -23.50 -40.37
CA LEU A 459 18.41 -23.87 -39.34
C LEU A 459 19.79 -23.31 -39.72
N LYS A 460 20.25 -22.32 -38.95
CA LYS A 460 21.51 -21.63 -39.20
C LYS A 460 22.68 -22.26 -38.45
N GLU A 461 22.47 -22.62 -37.18
CA GLU A 461 23.51 -23.11 -36.29
C GLU A 461 22.96 -24.18 -35.33
N ILE A 462 23.82 -25.12 -34.98
CA ILE A 462 23.55 -26.17 -34.00
C ILE A 462 24.63 -26.07 -32.94
N ILE A 463 24.23 -25.75 -31.70
CA ILE A 463 25.13 -25.62 -30.54
C ILE A 463 25.08 -26.91 -29.74
N ILE A 464 26.18 -27.67 -29.82
CA ILE A 464 26.32 -28.93 -29.08
C ILE A 464 27.12 -28.64 -27.80
N SER A 465 26.44 -28.66 -26.69
CA SER A 465 27.04 -28.41 -25.36
C SER A 465 26.25 -29.16 -24.28
N SER A 466 26.56 -28.96 -23.00
CA SER A 466 25.73 -29.45 -21.88
C SER A 466 24.30 -28.88 -21.94
N ASN A 467 24.12 -27.72 -22.56
CA ASN A 467 22.83 -27.07 -22.82
C ASN A 467 22.68 -26.88 -24.34
N PRO A 468 22.25 -27.91 -25.06
CA PRO A 468 22.19 -27.85 -26.53
C PRO A 468 21.15 -26.84 -26.99
N ALA A 469 21.45 -26.18 -28.10
CA ALA A 469 20.57 -25.18 -28.70
C ALA A 469 20.67 -25.17 -30.24
N ILE A 470 19.68 -24.58 -30.89
CA ILE A 470 19.69 -24.29 -32.33
C ILE A 470 19.44 -22.82 -32.56
N THR A 471 20.08 -22.26 -33.58
CA THR A 471 19.74 -20.94 -34.10
C THR A 471 18.99 -21.11 -35.42
N VAL A 472 17.80 -20.52 -35.48
CA VAL A 472 16.90 -20.60 -36.66
C VAL A 472 16.63 -19.20 -37.15
N THR A 473 16.79 -18.98 -38.47
CA THR A 473 16.42 -17.72 -39.12
C THR A 473 14.95 -17.78 -39.54
N ILE A 474 14.11 -16.89 -38.98
CA ILE A 474 12.68 -16.75 -39.30
C ILE A 474 12.48 -15.30 -39.76
N ASP A 475 11.90 -15.11 -40.92
CA ASP A 475 11.66 -13.80 -41.54
C ASP A 475 12.90 -12.88 -41.54
N GLY A 476 14.09 -13.47 -41.77
CA GLY A 476 15.36 -12.76 -41.82
C GLY A 476 15.97 -12.39 -40.46
N LYS A 477 15.38 -12.82 -39.37
CA LYS A 477 15.90 -12.64 -38.01
C LYS A 477 16.32 -13.97 -37.41
N ASP A 478 17.39 -13.95 -36.63
CA ASP A 478 17.93 -15.13 -35.96
C ASP A 478 17.35 -15.28 -34.57
N TYR A 479 16.83 -16.46 -34.27
CA TYR A 479 16.31 -16.86 -32.98
C TYR A 479 17.08 -18.09 -32.49
N THR A 480 17.54 -18.05 -31.24
CA THR A 480 18.24 -19.19 -30.62
C THR A 480 17.33 -19.84 -29.58
N TYR A 481 17.03 -21.11 -29.80
CA TYR A 481 16.18 -21.91 -28.95
C TYR A 481 17.00 -23.01 -28.26
N LYS A 482 16.85 -23.17 -26.96
CA LYS A 482 17.39 -24.33 -26.23
C LYS A 482 16.67 -25.59 -26.70
N ILE A 483 17.34 -26.72 -26.64
CA ILE A 483 16.71 -28.01 -26.93
C ILE A 483 16.46 -28.73 -25.61
N SER A 484 15.21 -29.07 -25.34
CA SER A 484 14.84 -29.89 -24.17
C SER A 484 15.56 -31.24 -24.22
N ALA A 485 15.98 -31.72 -23.05
CA ALA A 485 16.59 -33.07 -22.94
C ALA A 485 15.65 -34.20 -23.39
N LYS A 486 14.34 -33.94 -23.40
CA LYS A 486 13.29 -34.87 -23.88
C LYS A 486 12.80 -34.54 -25.29
N ALA A 487 13.48 -33.63 -26.00
CA ALA A 487 13.04 -33.20 -27.30
C ALA A 487 13.05 -34.34 -28.32
N LYS A 488 11.96 -34.46 -29.09
CA LYS A 488 11.86 -35.41 -30.18
C LYS A 488 12.28 -34.73 -31.48
N ILE A 489 13.27 -35.28 -32.15
CA ILE A 489 13.78 -34.75 -33.41
C ILE A 489 13.48 -35.76 -34.50
N TYR A 490 12.90 -35.28 -35.61
CA TYR A 490 12.55 -36.09 -36.78
C TYR A 490 13.24 -35.54 -38.01
N ILE A 491 13.92 -36.41 -38.72
CA ILE A 491 14.52 -36.13 -40.04
C ILE A 491 13.88 -37.06 -41.06
N ALA A 492 13.16 -36.51 -42.03
CA ALA A 492 12.38 -37.27 -43.00
C ALA A 492 11.50 -38.34 -42.31
N ASP A 493 10.72 -37.90 -41.33
CA ASP A 493 9.79 -38.70 -40.50
C ASP A 493 10.42 -39.83 -39.68
N LYS A 494 11.75 -39.92 -39.62
CA LYS A 494 12.47 -40.84 -38.76
C LYS A 494 12.94 -40.14 -37.48
N GLU A 495 12.68 -40.73 -36.35
CA GLU A 495 13.22 -40.28 -35.08
C GLU A 495 14.75 -40.27 -35.12
N SER A 496 15.34 -39.17 -34.74
CA SER A 496 16.75 -38.81 -34.90
C SER A 496 17.23 -38.04 -33.67
N THR A 497 18.49 -37.63 -33.69
CA THR A 497 19.08 -36.85 -32.59
C THR A 497 19.56 -35.49 -33.10
N ILE A 498 19.88 -34.59 -32.13
CA ILE A 498 20.49 -33.29 -32.49
C ILE A 498 21.79 -33.43 -33.28
N TYR A 499 22.50 -34.55 -33.12
CA TYR A 499 23.75 -34.83 -33.80
C TYR A 499 23.56 -35.15 -35.29
N ASP A 500 22.34 -35.56 -35.69
CA ASP A 500 21.97 -35.87 -37.03
C ASP A 500 21.47 -34.67 -37.84
N LEU A 501 21.12 -33.55 -37.12
CA LEU A 501 20.75 -32.29 -37.76
C LEU A 501 21.91 -31.68 -38.51
N ARG A 502 21.58 -30.93 -39.56
CA ARG A 502 22.58 -30.19 -40.36
C ARG A 502 22.08 -28.76 -40.62
N PRO A 503 22.98 -27.76 -40.58
CA PRO A 503 22.62 -26.39 -40.96
C PRO A 503 22.13 -26.26 -42.39
N ASN A 504 21.45 -25.17 -42.67
CA ASN A 504 20.86 -24.79 -43.97
C ASN A 504 19.70 -25.69 -44.44
N VAL A 505 19.01 -26.35 -43.53
CA VAL A 505 17.74 -27.03 -43.80
C VAL A 505 16.59 -26.26 -43.16
N THR A 506 15.42 -26.29 -43.79
CA THR A 506 14.21 -25.78 -43.16
C THR A 506 13.78 -26.73 -42.06
N VAL A 507 13.56 -26.18 -40.88
CA VAL A 507 13.07 -26.93 -39.71
C VAL A 507 11.75 -26.34 -39.27
N SER A 508 10.84 -27.22 -38.81
CA SER A 508 9.63 -26.84 -38.10
C SER A 508 9.73 -27.36 -36.68
N GLY A 509 9.56 -26.50 -35.73
CA GLY A 509 9.68 -26.85 -34.32
C GLY A 509 8.45 -26.46 -33.51
N LYS A 510 8.26 -27.19 -32.43
CA LYS A 510 7.33 -26.82 -31.36
C LYS A 510 8.14 -26.51 -30.12
N LEU A 511 7.86 -25.38 -29.57
CA LEU A 511 8.43 -24.95 -28.27
C LEU A 511 7.48 -25.37 -27.16
N ASP A 512 8.06 -25.71 -26.05
CA ASP A 512 7.43 -25.78 -24.76
C ASP A 512 8.09 -24.71 -23.92
N SER A 513 7.35 -23.65 -23.63
CA SER A 513 7.87 -22.40 -23.08
C SER A 513 8.97 -21.83 -23.99
N GLU A 514 10.24 -21.89 -23.61
CA GLU A 514 11.37 -21.35 -24.41
C GLU A 514 12.27 -22.44 -25.02
N ALA A 515 11.94 -23.72 -24.82
CA ALA A 515 12.76 -24.84 -25.27
C ALA A 515 12.06 -25.66 -26.36
N VAL A 516 12.83 -26.14 -27.34
CA VAL A 516 12.33 -27.04 -28.37
C VAL A 516 11.90 -28.36 -27.78
N LYS A 517 10.60 -28.67 -27.84
CA LYS A 517 10.00 -29.96 -27.46
C LYS A 517 10.01 -30.97 -28.62
N SER A 518 9.81 -30.48 -29.84
CA SER A 518 9.94 -31.29 -31.03
C SER A 518 10.48 -30.47 -32.18
N LEU A 519 11.27 -31.09 -33.02
CA LEU A 519 11.84 -30.50 -34.23
C LEU A 519 11.72 -31.49 -35.40
N SER A 520 11.29 -31.02 -36.55
CA SER A 520 11.22 -31.84 -37.75
C SER A 520 11.85 -31.12 -38.94
N THR A 521 12.45 -31.88 -39.81
CA THR A 521 12.91 -31.39 -41.13
C THR A 521 12.48 -32.36 -42.20
N SER A 522 11.99 -31.81 -43.31
CA SER A 522 11.56 -32.58 -44.47
C SER A 522 12.71 -32.91 -45.44
N THR A 523 13.97 -32.89 -44.96
CA THR A 523 15.09 -33.28 -45.78
C THR A 523 14.94 -34.75 -46.18
N VAL A 524 14.63 -35.00 -47.42
CA VAL A 524 14.44 -36.35 -47.97
C VAL A 524 15.81 -37.01 -48.14
N PRO A 525 16.04 -38.22 -47.62
CA PRO A 525 17.26 -38.95 -47.91
C PRO A 525 17.38 -39.23 -49.41
N LEU A 526 18.56 -39.04 -49.98
CA LEU A 526 18.82 -39.38 -51.36
C LEU A 526 18.57 -40.88 -51.60
N ASN A 527 18.10 -41.18 -52.80
CA ASN A 527 17.85 -42.54 -53.23
C ASN A 527 19.12 -43.41 -53.10
N GLU A 528 18.94 -44.72 -53.00
CA GLU A 528 20.03 -45.71 -52.82
C GLU A 528 21.08 -45.70 -53.94
N LYS A 529 20.82 -45.03 -55.08
CA LYS A 529 21.72 -45.00 -56.22
C LYS A 529 22.85 -43.99 -56.13
N GLY A 530 22.83 -43.06 -55.11
CA GLY A 530 23.91 -42.12 -54.89
C GLY A 530 24.08 -41.01 -55.95
N GLU A 531 23.06 -40.73 -56.75
CA GLU A 531 23.07 -39.67 -57.77
C GLU A 531 21.97 -38.65 -57.46
N LEU A 532 22.33 -37.37 -57.57
CA LEU A 532 21.41 -36.24 -57.40
C LEU A 532 21.66 -35.24 -58.50
N THR A 533 20.60 -34.84 -59.22
CA THR A 533 20.62 -33.68 -60.11
C THR A 533 19.63 -32.65 -59.60
N GLY A 534 20.04 -31.40 -59.52
CA GLY A 534 19.19 -30.32 -59.01
C GLY A 534 19.88 -28.96 -59.04
N THR A 535 19.24 -27.99 -58.42
CA THR A 535 19.71 -26.60 -58.36
C THR A 535 20.17 -26.27 -56.97
N ALA A 536 21.34 -25.68 -56.82
CA ALA A 536 21.83 -25.20 -55.52
C ALA A 536 20.90 -24.09 -54.96
N THR A 537 20.44 -24.26 -53.76
CA THR A 537 19.58 -23.29 -53.03
C THR A 537 20.28 -22.66 -51.84
N GLY A 538 21.53 -23.04 -51.60
CA GLY A 538 22.37 -22.48 -50.53
C GLY A 538 23.64 -23.29 -50.32
N LYS A 539 24.70 -22.67 -49.84
CA LYS A 539 25.93 -23.37 -49.42
C LYS A 539 26.47 -22.85 -48.10
N ASN A 540 27.03 -23.75 -47.33
CA ASN A 540 27.79 -23.40 -46.13
C ASN A 540 29.18 -24.02 -46.21
N THR A 541 30.20 -23.17 -46.42
CA THR A 541 31.59 -23.62 -46.56
C THR A 541 32.25 -24.01 -45.25
N THR A 542 31.75 -23.51 -44.12
CA THR A 542 32.23 -23.88 -42.76
C THR A 542 31.87 -25.31 -42.46
N TYR A 543 30.62 -25.67 -42.70
CA TYR A 543 30.11 -27.03 -42.49
C TYR A 543 30.19 -27.94 -43.70
N LYS A 544 30.73 -27.44 -44.81
CA LYS A 544 30.91 -28.17 -46.04
C LYS A 544 29.63 -28.82 -46.58
N VAL A 545 28.54 -28.03 -46.64
CA VAL A 545 27.21 -28.44 -47.11
C VAL A 545 26.76 -27.60 -48.28
N ILE A 546 26.10 -28.22 -49.24
CA ILE A 546 25.37 -27.59 -50.32
C ILE A 546 23.94 -28.09 -50.26
N ASN A 547 22.96 -27.19 -50.20
CA ASN A 547 21.57 -27.54 -50.34
C ASN A 547 21.20 -27.55 -51.82
N VAL A 548 20.60 -28.65 -52.26
CA VAL A 548 20.24 -28.89 -53.65
C VAL A 548 18.78 -29.26 -53.75
N GLN A 549 18.02 -28.53 -54.58
CA GLN A 549 16.62 -28.82 -54.84
C GLN A 549 16.52 -29.59 -56.17
N ASP A 550 15.85 -30.75 -56.14
CA ASP A 550 15.56 -31.52 -57.32
C ASP A 550 14.39 -30.92 -58.15
N GLU A 551 14.12 -31.51 -59.34
CA GLU A 551 13.03 -31.09 -60.25
C GLU A 551 11.63 -31.31 -59.64
N SER A 552 11.52 -32.13 -58.58
CA SER A 552 10.28 -32.39 -57.86
C SER A 552 10.08 -31.41 -56.69
N GLY A 553 11.01 -30.48 -56.45
CA GLY A 553 10.96 -29.48 -55.39
C GLY A 553 11.52 -29.98 -54.06
N ASN A 554 12.04 -31.21 -53.96
CA ASN A 554 12.64 -31.75 -52.75
C ASN A 554 14.02 -31.15 -52.54
N THR A 555 14.35 -30.77 -51.30
CA THR A 555 15.66 -30.21 -50.94
C THR A 555 16.51 -31.23 -50.21
N TYR A 556 17.75 -31.38 -50.66
CA TYR A 556 18.74 -32.30 -50.13
C TYR A 556 19.93 -31.55 -49.60
N SER A 557 20.42 -31.91 -48.39
CA SER A 557 21.69 -31.42 -47.90
C SER A 557 22.82 -32.35 -48.31
N VAL A 558 23.65 -31.88 -49.20
CA VAL A 558 24.79 -32.60 -49.75
C VAL A 558 26.05 -32.18 -49.04
N TYR A 559 26.71 -33.13 -48.38
CA TYR A 559 27.97 -32.90 -47.68
C TYR A 559 29.13 -33.17 -48.63
N TYR A 560 30.15 -32.35 -48.54
CA TYR A 560 31.42 -32.56 -49.27
C TYR A 560 32.59 -32.48 -48.29
N ASN A 561 33.66 -33.16 -48.62
CA ASN A 561 34.88 -33.18 -47.84
C ASN A 561 36.10 -32.86 -48.72
N ASN A 562 37.32 -32.99 -48.14
CA ASN A 562 38.56 -32.70 -48.88
C ASN A 562 38.82 -33.67 -50.06
N ASN A 563 38.14 -34.82 -50.10
CA ASN A 563 38.24 -35.80 -51.16
C ASN A 563 37.18 -35.60 -52.27
N THR A 564 36.19 -34.76 -52.05
CA THR A 564 35.14 -34.45 -53.04
C THR A 564 35.78 -33.72 -54.22
N LYS A 565 35.53 -34.22 -55.42
CA LYS A 565 36.01 -33.63 -56.66
C LYS A 565 34.94 -32.73 -57.29
N PHE A 566 35.34 -31.52 -57.65
CA PHE A 566 34.48 -30.55 -58.33
C PHE A 566 34.93 -30.35 -59.75
N PHE A 567 34.01 -30.43 -60.66
CA PHE A 567 34.24 -30.20 -62.11
C PHE A 567 33.17 -29.27 -62.68
N THR A 568 33.49 -28.56 -63.70
CA THR A 568 32.53 -27.91 -64.59
C THR A 568 32.03 -28.88 -65.65
N SER A 569 30.92 -28.57 -66.34
CA SER A 569 30.32 -29.42 -67.38
C SER A 569 31.29 -29.72 -68.56
N ASN A 570 32.30 -28.91 -68.77
CA ASN A 570 33.34 -29.14 -69.84
C ASN A 570 34.54 -29.95 -69.26
N GLY A 571 34.47 -30.51 -68.06
CA GLY A 571 35.51 -31.33 -67.45
C GLY A 571 36.65 -30.58 -66.79
N SER A 572 36.63 -29.25 -66.70
CA SER A 572 37.63 -28.47 -66.00
C SER A 572 37.47 -28.59 -64.51
N THR A 573 38.57 -28.58 -63.76
CA THR A 573 38.54 -28.59 -62.27
C THR A 573 37.89 -27.34 -61.71
N ALA A 574 36.99 -27.53 -60.80
CA ALA A 574 36.25 -26.47 -60.15
C ALA A 574 36.40 -26.57 -58.63
N SER A 575 35.69 -25.74 -57.86
CA SER A 575 35.61 -25.78 -56.45
C SER A 575 34.22 -25.32 -55.91
N VAL A 576 33.94 -25.49 -54.66
CA VAL A 576 32.69 -25.01 -54.05
C VAL A 576 32.47 -23.50 -54.25
N LYS A 577 33.53 -22.72 -54.47
CA LYS A 577 33.44 -21.27 -54.73
C LYS A 577 32.67 -20.97 -56.04
N ASN A 578 32.67 -21.88 -56.96
CA ASN A 578 31.99 -21.75 -58.29
C ASN A 578 30.49 -22.07 -58.18
N ILE A 579 29.98 -22.48 -57.05
CA ILE A 579 28.57 -22.76 -56.85
C ILE A 579 27.91 -21.53 -56.19
N SER A 580 26.85 -21.03 -56.79
CA SER A 580 25.97 -19.98 -56.28
C SER A 580 24.54 -20.50 -56.25
N ASP A 581 23.66 -19.80 -55.53
CA ASP A 581 22.24 -20.10 -55.58
C ASP A 581 21.74 -20.02 -57.03
N GLY A 582 20.94 -20.98 -57.44
CA GLY A 582 20.50 -21.15 -58.84
C GLY A 582 21.44 -21.95 -59.72
N THR A 583 22.62 -22.38 -59.25
CA THR A 583 23.57 -23.20 -60.00
C THR A 583 23.04 -24.63 -60.19
N SER A 584 22.93 -25.12 -61.44
CA SER A 584 22.56 -26.52 -61.68
C SER A 584 23.74 -27.45 -61.43
N LEU A 585 23.47 -28.51 -60.63
CA LEU A 585 24.46 -29.48 -60.19
C LEU A 585 24.07 -30.91 -60.63
N SER A 586 25.08 -31.71 -60.92
CA SER A 586 24.95 -33.17 -61.00
C SER A 586 25.94 -33.75 -59.99
N ILE A 587 25.45 -34.53 -59.04
CA ILE A 587 26.20 -34.95 -57.90
C ILE A 587 26.18 -36.47 -57.82
N THR A 588 27.35 -37.05 -57.58
CA THR A 588 27.51 -38.48 -57.31
C THR A 588 28.11 -38.62 -55.93
N GLY A 589 27.54 -39.49 -55.09
CA GLY A 589 27.98 -39.70 -53.71
C GLY A 589 27.38 -40.96 -53.10
N GLY A 590 27.34 -41.01 -51.81
CA GLY A 590 26.74 -42.14 -51.08
C GLY A 590 26.22 -41.73 -49.71
N SER A 591 25.22 -42.42 -49.22
CA SER A 591 24.72 -42.22 -47.87
C SER A 591 25.63 -42.94 -46.87
N LYS A 592 26.15 -42.19 -45.89
CA LYS A 592 26.91 -42.72 -44.79
C LYS A 592 26.35 -42.18 -43.49
N ASN A 593 25.88 -43.05 -42.61
CA ASN A 593 25.26 -42.66 -41.34
C ASN A 593 24.10 -41.68 -41.51
N GLY A 594 23.24 -41.86 -42.53
CA GLY A 594 22.09 -41.00 -42.78
C GLY A 594 22.42 -39.65 -43.46
N VAL A 595 23.68 -39.43 -43.82
CA VAL A 595 24.17 -38.23 -44.46
C VAL A 595 24.65 -38.55 -45.85
N PHE A 596 24.20 -37.79 -46.87
CA PHE A 596 24.71 -37.92 -48.21
C PHE A 596 26.04 -37.17 -48.39
N GLU A 597 27.12 -37.89 -48.60
CA GLU A 597 28.44 -37.33 -48.91
C GLU A 597 28.70 -37.40 -50.41
N ALA A 598 28.99 -36.27 -51.02
CA ALA A 598 29.35 -36.18 -52.41
C ALA A 598 30.79 -36.63 -52.62
N THR A 599 31.01 -37.52 -53.62
CA THR A 599 32.33 -37.86 -54.12
C THR A 599 32.70 -36.98 -55.31
N ILE A 600 31.72 -36.69 -56.17
CA ILE A 600 31.90 -35.84 -57.37
C ILE A 600 30.73 -34.86 -57.45
N ILE A 601 31.03 -33.58 -57.70
CA ILE A 601 30.08 -32.54 -57.97
C ILE A 601 30.41 -31.92 -59.36
N ILE A 602 29.49 -31.99 -60.27
CA ILE A 602 29.61 -31.36 -61.62
C ILE A 602 28.72 -30.14 -61.66
N ILE A 603 29.32 -28.99 -61.92
CA ILE A 603 28.67 -27.67 -62.02
C ILE A 603 28.27 -27.53 -63.51
N LYS A 604 26.97 -27.44 -63.79
CA LYS A 604 26.42 -27.33 -65.10
C LYS A 604 26.26 -25.88 -65.56
#